data_90baba356cf583a4e6093f7cdf169104
#
_entry.id   90baba356cf583a4e6093f7cdf169104
#
_cell.length_a   1.000
_cell.length_b   1.000
_cell.length_c   1.000
_cell.angle_alpha   90.00
_cell.angle_beta   90.00
_cell.angle_gamma   90.00
#
_symmetry.space_group_name_H-M   'P 1'
#
loop_
_entity.id
_entity.type
_entity.pdbx_description
1 polymer ?
#
loop_
_entity_poly.entity_id
_entity_poly.type
_entity_poly.pdbx_seq_one_letter_code
_entity_poly.pdbx_strand_id
1 'polypeptide(L)'
;MKILNLYSGIGGNRSLWGENHEVTAVEIDEKISKIYSYKFPKDKVIVGDAHQYLLENFNKFDFIWSSPPCQTHSRLNFANQLGGKYENRIKYPSMSLYEEIILLQQHHAKNKWVIENVIPYYTPLIQPSFSICRHYFWSSDFILSAQF
;
A
#
# COMPACT_ATOMS: atom_id res chain seq x y z
N MET A 1 6.70 -9.46 15.86
CA MET A 1 6.88 -8.10 15.30
C MET A 1 5.55 -7.36 15.36
N LYS A 2 5.61 -6.04 15.51
CA LYS A 2 4.47 -5.15 15.32
C LYS A 2 4.38 -4.75 13.85
N ILE A 3 3.30 -5.11 13.19
CA ILE A 3 3.10 -4.88 11.76
C ILE A 3 1.95 -3.91 11.53
N LEU A 4 2.17 -2.92 10.68
CA LEU A 4 1.15 -2.03 10.16
C LEU A 4 0.77 -2.45 8.74
N ASN A 5 -0.52 -2.74 8.53
CA ASN A 5 -1.09 -3.10 7.23
C ASN A 5 -2.04 -2.00 6.76
N LEU A 6 -1.55 -1.15 5.89
CA LEU A 6 -2.28 0.00 5.36
C LEU A 6 -3.03 -0.36 4.08
N TYR A 7 -4.22 0.22 3.92
CA TYR A 7 -5.14 -0.10 2.81
C TYR A 7 -5.42 -1.61 2.76
N SER A 8 -5.73 -2.16 3.93
CA SER A 8 -5.67 -3.61 4.16
C SER A 8 -6.70 -4.41 3.37
N GLY A 9 -7.73 -3.77 2.84
CA GLY A 9 -8.80 -4.44 2.12
C GLY A 9 -9.39 -5.57 2.95
N ILE A 10 -9.66 -6.70 2.32
CA ILE A 10 -10.13 -7.94 2.99
C ILE A 10 -8.98 -8.83 3.52
N GLY A 11 -7.73 -8.32 3.52
CA GLY A 11 -6.57 -9.01 4.07
C GLY A 11 -5.93 -10.05 3.15
N GLY A 12 -5.90 -9.81 1.84
CA GLY A 12 -5.26 -10.73 0.88
C GLY A 12 -3.77 -10.94 1.19
N ASN A 13 -3.04 -9.86 1.41
CA ASN A 13 -1.62 -9.86 1.78
C ASN A 13 -1.39 -10.48 3.17
N ARG A 14 -2.29 -10.22 4.12
CA ARG A 14 -2.21 -10.68 5.52
C ARG A 14 -2.24 -12.21 5.64
N SER A 15 -2.94 -12.90 4.73
CA SER A 15 -3.20 -14.34 4.82
C SER A 15 -1.93 -15.22 4.86
N LEU A 16 -0.79 -14.70 4.36
CA LEU A 16 0.47 -15.44 4.30
C LEU A 16 1.46 -15.08 5.42
N TRP A 17 1.13 -14.14 6.32
CA TRP A 17 2.09 -13.66 7.33
C TRP A 17 2.17 -14.51 8.60
N GLY A 18 1.33 -15.55 8.73
CA GLY A 18 1.25 -16.36 9.95
C GLY A 18 0.59 -15.63 11.12
N GLU A 19 0.54 -16.28 12.28
CA GLU A 19 -0.20 -15.79 13.46
C GLU A 19 0.68 -15.18 14.56
N ASN A 20 2.00 -15.23 14.41
CA ASN A 20 2.96 -14.82 15.45
C ASN A 20 3.30 -13.33 15.43
N HIS A 21 2.43 -12.51 14.86
CA HIS A 21 2.62 -11.07 14.72
C HIS A 21 1.47 -10.29 15.33
N GLU A 22 1.79 -9.15 15.92
CA GLU A 22 0.82 -8.15 16.35
C GLU A 22 0.53 -7.24 15.14
N VAL A 23 -0.63 -7.44 14.50
CA VAL A 23 -0.99 -6.71 13.27
C VAL A 23 -2.03 -5.64 13.58
N THR A 24 -1.77 -4.42 13.12
CA THR A 24 -2.75 -3.35 13.02
C THR A 24 -3.07 -3.12 11.56
N ALA A 25 -4.31 -3.33 11.18
CA ALA A 25 -4.83 -3.11 9.83
C ALA A 25 -5.62 -1.80 9.77
N VAL A 26 -5.43 -1.01 8.72
CA VAL A 26 -6.16 0.25 8.50
C VAL A 26 -6.88 0.17 7.15
N GLU A 27 -8.19 0.38 7.19
CA GLU A 27 -9.08 0.37 6.02
C GLU A 27 -10.15 1.45 6.17
N ILE A 28 -10.40 2.20 5.11
CA ILE A 28 -11.35 3.30 5.16
C ILE A 28 -12.82 2.84 5.08
N ASP A 29 -13.07 1.72 4.39
CA ASP A 29 -14.41 1.18 4.23
C ASP A 29 -14.78 0.28 5.43
N GLU A 30 -15.81 0.68 6.16
CA GLU A 30 -16.29 -0.04 7.34
C GLU A 30 -16.78 -1.46 7.01
N LYS A 31 -17.38 -1.68 5.84
CA LYS A 31 -17.88 -3.01 5.44
C LYS A 31 -16.70 -3.94 5.15
N ILE A 32 -15.70 -3.44 4.45
CA ILE A 32 -14.46 -4.17 4.15
C ILE A 32 -13.72 -4.49 5.46
N SER A 33 -13.62 -3.53 6.37
CA SER A 33 -13.02 -3.70 7.70
C SER A 33 -13.70 -4.82 8.51
N LYS A 34 -15.02 -4.93 8.44
CA LYS A 34 -15.77 -6.03 9.10
C LYS A 34 -15.41 -7.39 8.51
N ILE A 35 -15.23 -7.49 7.18
CA ILE A 35 -14.81 -8.73 6.53
C ILE A 35 -13.38 -9.09 6.97
N TYR A 36 -12.47 -8.10 7.02
CA TYR A 36 -11.12 -8.30 7.53
C TYR A 36 -11.13 -8.84 8.96
N SER A 37 -11.86 -8.17 9.87
CA SER A 37 -11.95 -8.56 11.29
C SER A 37 -12.51 -9.98 11.46
N TYR A 38 -13.46 -10.37 10.64
CA TYR A 38 -13.98 -11.75 10.65
C TYR A 38 -12.92 -12.78 10.26
N LYS A 39 -12.09 -12.46 9.25
CA LYS A 39 -11.02 -13.37 8.78
C LYS A 39 -9.82 -13.42 9.73
N PHE A 40 -9.51 -12.29 10.38
CA PHE A 40 -8.34 -12.13 11.25
C PHE A 40 -8.75 -11.55 12.61
N PRO A 41 -9.44 -12.34 13.45
CA PRO A 41 -10.04 -11.84 14.69
C PRO A 41 -9.02 -11.41 15.77
N LYS A 42 -7.75 -11.79 15.59
CA LYS A 42 -6.66 -11.40 16.51
C LYS A 42 -6.01 -10.07 16.13
N ASP A 43 -6.23 -9.59 14.90
CA ASP A 43 -5.64 -8.35 14.43
C ASP A 43 -6.45 -7.14 14.93
N LYS A 44 -5.74 -6.05 15.21
CA LYS A 44 -6.39 -4.77 15.51
C LYS A 44 -6.80 -4.10 14.21
N VAL A 45 -8.08 -3.79 14.05
CA VAL A 45 -8.60 -3.11 12.84
C VAL A 45 -9.01 -1.68 13.18
N ILE A 46 -8.51 -0.75 12.38
CA ILE A 46 -8.81 0.69 12.44
C ILE A 46 -9.61 1.06 11.19
N VAL A 47 -10.79 1.60 11.37
CA VAL A 47 -11.56 2.21 10.28
C VAL A 47 -11.14 3.66 10.15
N GLY A 48 -10.46 4.01 9.06
CA GLY A 48 -9.95 5.36 8.88
C GLY A 48 -9.04 5.53 7.68
N ASP A 49 -8.54 6.75 7.51
CA ASP A 49 -7.60 7.12 6.46
C ASP A 49 -6.22 6.52 6.75
N ALA A 50 -5.77 5.61 5.87
CA ALA A 50 -4.51 4.90 6.03
C ALA A 50 -3.30 5.84 5.86
N HIS A 51 -3.38 6.83 4.96
CA HIS A 51 -2.32 7.81 4.75
C HIS A 51 -2.09 8.67 5.99
N GLN A 52 -3.16 9.20 6.55
CA GLN A 52 -3.10 9.98 7.78
C GLN A 52 -2.62 9.13 8.97
N TYR A 53 -3.12 7.90 9.08
CA TYR A 53 -2.70 6.99 10.14
C TYR A 53 -1.19 6.67 10.06
N LEU A 54 -0.66 6.47 8.86
CA LEU A 54 0.77 6.26 8.65
C LEU A 54 1.58 7.44 9.17
N LEU A 55 1.23 8.66 8.77
CA LEU A 55 1.94 9.89 9.15
C LEU A 55 2.04 10.05 10.68
N GLU A 56 0.98 9.68 11.39
CA GLU A 56 0.89 9.84 12.84
C GLU A 56 1.53 8.68 13.63
N ASN A 57 1.71 7.50 13.02
CA ASN A 57 2.01 6.28 13.76
C ASN A 57 3.17 5.44 13.20
N PHE A 58 3.82 5.82 12.09
CA PHE A 58 4.84 4.99 11.42
C PHE A 58 5.95 4.50 12.37
N ASN A 59 6.32 5.29 13.35
CA ASN A 59 7.42 4.99 14.30
C ASN A 59 7.09 3.95 15.36
N LYS A 60 5.84 3.46 15.41
CA LYS A 60 5.37 2.48 16.41
C LYS A 60 5.45 1.03 15.93
N PHE A 61 5.88 0.79 14.70
CA PHE A 61 5.84 -0.49 14.03
C PHE A 61 7.23 -0.94 13.57
N ASP A 62 7.46 -2.24 13.60
CA ASP A 62 8.71 -2.87 13.15
C ASP A 62 8.68 -3.10 11.62
N PHE A 63 7.49 -3.35 11.08
CA PHE A 63 7.26 -3.56 9.65
C PHE A 63 5.99 -2.84 9.19
N ILE A 64 6.07 -2.20 8.02
CA ILE A 64 4.95 -1.51 7.41
C ILE A 64 4.71 -2.05 6.00
N TRP A 65 3.48 -2.47 5.73
CA TRP A 65 3.00 -2.75 4.39
C TRP A 65 1.97 -1.70 3.99
N SER A 66 2.15 -1.10 2.81
CA SER A 66 1.20 -0.13 2.25
C SER A 66 0.88 -0.46 0.81
N SER A 67 -0.41 -0.48 0.46
CA SER A 67 -0.91 -0.64 -0.91
C SER A 67 -1.86 0.52 -1.25
N PRO A 68 -1.33 1.74 -1.47
CA PRO A 68 -2.15 2.91 -1.76
C PRO A 68 -3.05 2.72 -2.98
N PRO A 69 -4.20 3.41 -3.07
CA PRO A 69 -5.12 3.29 -4.18
C PRO A 69 -4.45 3.49 -5.55
N CYS A 70 -4.61 2.51 -6.43
CA CYS A 70 -3.94 2.46 -7.73
C CYS A 70 -4.71 3.10 -8.89
N GLN A 71 -5.96 3.54 -8.67
CA GLN A 71 -6.88 3.95 -9.75
C GLN A 71 -6.33 5.12 -10.58
N THR A 72 -5.64 6.06 -9.97
CA THR A 72 -5.07 7.23 -10.65
C THR A 72 -3.73 6.94 -11.34
N HIS A 73 -3.13 5.78 -11.09
CA HIS A 73 -1.86 5.33 -11.68
C HIS A 73 -2.07 4.32 -12.81
N SER A 74 -3.22 3.62 -12.82
CA SER A 74 -3.48 2.48 -13.69
C SER A 74 -3.54 2.84 -15.17
N ARG A 75 -2.81 2.07 -15.99
CA ARG A 75 -2.86 2.15 -17.47
C ARG A 75 -4.25 1.91 -18.03
N LEU A 76 -5.01 1.00 -17.42
CA LEU A 76 -6.37 0.70 -17.85
C LEU A 76 -7.30 1.90 -17.63
N ASN A 77 -7.21 2.53 -16.48
CA ASN A 77 -8.01 3.74 -16.19
C ASN A 77 -7.59 4.91 -17.08
N PHE A 78 -6.31 5.06 -17.38
CA PHE A 78 -5.82 6.07 -18.31
C PHE A 78 -6.36 5.83 -19.73
N ALA A 79 -6.31 4.60 -20.24
CA ALA A 79 -6.87 4.24 -21.55
C ALA A 79 -8.38 4.50 -21.62
N ASN A 80 -9.13 4.21 -20.55
CA ASN A 80 -10.56 4.49 -20.47
C ASN A 80 -10.88 6.01 -20.48
N GLN A 81 -9.99 6.84 -19.93
CA GLN A 81 -10.11 8.29 -19.97
C GLN A 81 -9.89 8.85 -21.39
N LEU A 82 -8.96 8.27 -22.17
CA LEU A 82 -8.67 8.66 -23.55
C LEU A 82 -9.75 8.18 -24.54
N GLY A 83 -10.51 7.14 -24.22
CA GLY A 83 -11.50 6.52 -25.10
C GLY A 83 -12.81 7.30 -25.28
N GLY A 84 -12.91 8.56 -24.89
CA GLY A 84 -13.99 9.48 -25.21
C GLY A 84 -15.32 9.29 -24.45
N LYS A 85 -15.49 8.21 -23.70
CA LYS A 85 -16.70 8.01 -22.88
C LYS A 85 -16.71 8.81 -21.58
N TYR A 86 -15.56 9.40 -21.21
CA TYR A 86 -15.35 10.03 -19.92
C TYR A 86 -14.47 11.29 -19.98
N GLU A 87 -14.60 12.09 -21.04
CA GLU A 87 -13.78 13.30 -21.31
C GLU A 87 -13.63 14.26 -20.11
N ASN A 88 -14.59 14.27 -19.19
CA ASN A 88 -14.55 15.13 -18.01
C ASN A 88 -13.98 14.46 -16.75
N ARG A 89 -13.28 13.33 -16.87
CA ARG A 89 -12.81 12.54 -15.72
C ARG A 89 -11.28 12.33 -15.67
N ILE A 90 -10.53 13.13 -16.42
CA ILE A 90 -9.07 13.11 -16.29
C ILE A 90 -8.70 13.51 -14.87
N LYS A 91 -7.97 12.63 -14.18
CA LYS A 91 -7.48 12.87 -12.81
C LYS A 91 -5.96 12.84 -12.82
N TYR A 92 -5.38 13.74 -12.06
CA TYR A 92 -3.94 13.66 -11.77
C TYR A 92 -3.61 12.38 -10.99
N PRO A 93 -2.42 11.79 -11.18
CA PRO A 93 -1.92 10.73 -10.31
C PRO A 93 -1.92 11.19 -8.85
N SER A 94 -2.39 10.36 -7.95
CA SER A 94 -2.33 10.66 -6.52
C SER A 94 -0.88 10.71 -6.06
N MET A 95 -0.47 11.81 -5.46
CA MET A 95 0.89 11.97 -4.94
C MET A 95 1.08 11.25 -3.60
N SER A 96 0.03 10.78 -2.94
CA SER A 96 0.11 10.06 -1.66
C SER A 96 1.04 8.84 -1.72
N LEU A 97 1.12 8.15 -2.87
CA LEU A 97 2.09 7.07 -3.09
C LEU A 97 3.53 7.56 -2.83
N TYR A 98 3.92 8.69 -3.43
CA TYR A 98 5.28 9.22 -3.32
C TYR A 98 5.54 9.88 -1.97
N GLU A 99 4.52 10.49 -1.37
CA GLU A 99 4.58 11.04 -0.01
C GLU A 99 4.90 9.94 1.01
N GLU A 100 4.25 8.79 0.91
CA GLU A 100 4.50 7.62 1.77
C GLU A 100 5.91 7.04 1.54
N ILE A 101 6.35 6.93 0.28
CA ILE A 101 7.71 6.44 -0.05
C ILE A 101 8.76 7.36 0.59
N ILE A 102 8.63 8.68 0.40
CA ILE A 102 9.55 9.66 0.95
C ILE A 102 9.55 9.63 2.48
N LEU A 103 8.37 9.59 3.10
CA LEU A 103 8.25 9.49 4.56
C LEU A 103 9.01 8.29 5.10
N LEU A 104 8.77 7.10 4.54
CA LEU A 104 9.39 5.87 5.03
C LEU A 104 10.89 5.81 4.73
N GLN A 105 11.34 6.29 3.58
CA GLN A 105 12.77 6.37 3.27
C GLN A 105 13.53 7.29 4.23
N GLN A 106 12.94 8.41 4.62
CA GLN A 106 13.63 9.41 5.44
C GLN A 106 13.50 9.14 6.94
N HIS A 107 12.35 8.66 7.40
CA HIS A 107 12.03 8.60 8.82
C HIS A 107 11.90 7.19 9.36
N HIS A 108 11.78 6.17 8.51
CA HIS A 108 11.64 4.76 8.91
C HIS A 108 12.74 3.87 8.32
N ALA A 109 13.87 4.46 7.94
CA ALA A 109 14.96 3.76 7.24
C ALA A 109 15.60 2.61 8.05
N LYS A 110 15.50 2.64 9.39
CA LYS A 110 16.03 1.59 10.26
C LYS A 110 15.11 0.37 10.38
N ASN A 111 13.86 0.49 9.99
CA ASN A 111 12.85 -0.55 10.07
C ASN A 111 12.49 -1.04 8.66
N LYS A 112 11.76 -2.15 8.60
CA LYS A 112 11.38 -2.74 7.33
C LYS A 112 10.05 -2.18 6.84
N TRP A 113 9.96 -1.88 5.56
CA TRP A 113 8.71 -1.45 4.93
C TRP A 113 8.65 -1.84 3.46
N VAL A 114 7.45 -1.99 2.97
CA VAL A 114 7.12 -2.25 1.57
C VAL A 114 5.92 -1.41 1.18
N ILE A 115 6.03 -0.71 0.04
CA ILE A 115 4.91 -0.07 -0.63
C ILE A 115 4.72 -0.73 -1.97
N GLU A 116 3.49 -1.12 -2.27
CA GLU A 116 3.11 -1.79 -3.51
C GLU A 116 2.15 -0.91 -4.30
N ASN A 117 2.34 -0.83 -5.61
CA ASN A 117 1.36 -0.23 -6.52
C ASN A 117 1.45 -0.85 -7.92
N VAL A 118 0.45 -0.62 -8.77
CA VAL A 118 0.47 -1.06 -10.16
C VAL A 118 1.59 -0.38 -10.95
N ILE A 119 2.08 -1.01 -12.02
CA ILE A 119 2.95 -0.35 -12.98
C ILE A 119 2.17 0.80 -13.63
N PRO A 120 2.59 2.06 -13.44
CA PRO A 120 1.83 3.22 -13.88
C PRO A 120 1.88 3.41 -15.41
N TYR A 121 1.02 4.29 -15.93
CA TYR A 121 1.04 4.71 -17.34
C TYR A 121 2.14 5.74 -17.66
N TYR A 122 2.81 6.25 -16.63
CA TYR A 122 3.88 7.25 -16.71
C TYR A 122 5.19 6.67 -16.13
N THR A 123 6.31 7.37 -16.32
CA THR A 123 7.57 7.01 -15.68
C THR A 123 7.50 7.34 -14.18
N PRO A 124 7.74 6.37 -13.27
CA PRO A 124 7.69 6.63 -11.84
C PRO A 124 8.62 7.78 -11.43
N LEU A 125 8.15 8.63 -10.53
CA LEU A 125 8.97 9.74 -9.98
C LEU A 125 10.11 9.23 -9.10
N ILE A 126 9.87 8.13 -8.40
CA ILE A 126 10.87 7.41 -7.62
C ILE A 126 10.96 6.01 -8.20
N GLN A 127 12.19 5.58 -8.56
CA GLN A 127 12.38 4.26 -9.13
C GLN A 127 12.02 3.16 -8.13
N PRO A 128 11.25 2.14 -8.55
CA PRO A 128 10.91 1.03 -7.67
C PRO A 128 12.16 0.18 -7.36
N SER A 129 12.14 -0.47 -6.20
CA SER A 129 13.19 -1.40 -5.80
C SER A 129 13.17 -2.67 -6.65
N PHE A 130 11.98 -3.15 -7.00
CA PHE A 130 11.78 -4.32 -7.88
C PHE A 130 10.35 -4.34 -8.45
N SER A 131 10.09 -5.28 -9.35
CA SER A 131 8.76 -5.53 -9.90
C SER A 131 8.41 -7.02 -9.84
N ILE A 132 7.15 -7.31 -9.54
CA ILE A 132 6.60 -8.67 -9.64
C ILE A 132 5.30 -8.59 -10.42
N CYS A 133 5.17 -9.36 -11.49
CA CYS A 133 4.01 -9.36 -12.38
C CYS A 133 3.69 -7.95 -12.90
N ARG A 134 2.56 -7.38 -12.48
CA ARG A 134 2.07 -6.06 -12.91
C ARG A 134 2.20 -5.00 -11.84
N HIS A 135 3.03 -5.22 -10.82
CA HIS A 135 3.20 -4.32 -9.69
C HIS A 135 4.65 -3.90 -9.52
N TYR A 136 4.80 -2.66 -9.10
CA TYR A 136 6.05 -2.11 -8.59
C TYR A 136 6.05 -2.13 -7.07
N PHE A 137 7.25 -2.33 -6.52
CA PHE A 137 7.49 -2.36 -5.09
C PHE A 137 8.62 -1.41 -4.74
N TRP A 138 8.38 -0.59 -3.75
CA TRP A 138 9.38 0.22 -3.07
C TRP A 138 9.58 -0.35 -1.68
N SER A 139 10.82 -0.51 -1.26
CA SER A 139 11.11 -1.16 0.01
C SER A 139 12.37 -0.59 0.66
N SER A 140 12.48 -0.75 1.97
CA SER A 140 13.75 -0.63 2.67
C SER A 140 14.75 -1.64 2.10
N ASP A 141 16.05 -1.35 2.14
CA ASP A 141 17.16 -2.02 1.44
C ASP A 141 17.28 -3.54 1.67
N PHE A 142 16.34 -4.20 2.30
CA PHE A 142 16.45 -5.58 2.72
C PHE A 142 15.28 -6.48 2.31
N ILE A 143 14.86 -6.39 1.05
CA ILE A 143 14.09 -7.49 0.48
C ILE A 143 14.98 -8.11 -0.58
N LEU A 144 15.51 -9.28 -0.25
CA LEU A 144 16.19 -10.16 -1.18
C LEU A 144 15.43 -10.20 -2.49
N SER A 145 16.12 -9.86 -3.58
CA SER A 145 15.75 -10.32 -4.91
C SER A 145 15.79 -11.84 -4.89
N ALA A 146 14.75 -12.48 -4.40
CA ALA A 146 14.54 -13.87 -4.65
C ALA A 146 14.31 -13.97 -6.17
N GLN A 147 15.34 -14.40 -6.86
CA GLN A 147 15.21 -14.83 -8.24
C GLN A 147 14.31 -16.07 -8.20
N PHE A 148 13.08 -15.91 -8.65
CA PHE A 148 12.21 -17.01 -9.02
C PHE A 148 12.32 -17.25 -10.52
#